data_fd93d8b26b17f5bbee69f244e63a0890
#
_entry.id   fd93d8b26b17f5bbee69f244e63a0890
#
_cell.length_a   1.000
_cell.length_b   1.000
_cell.length_c   1.000
_cell.angle_alpha   90.00
_cell.angle_beta   90.00
_cell.angle_gamma   90.00
#
_symmetry.space_group_name_H-M   'P 1'
#
loop_
_entity.id
_entity.type
_entity.pdbx_description
1 polymer ?
#
loop_
_entity_poly.entity_id
_entity_poly.type
_entity_poly.pdbx_seq_one_letter_code
_entity_poly.pdbx_strand_id
1 'polypeptide(L)'
;MSGHQQERAGGRAKNHRNVRFRVARAVVAWLAGTVVLAGCGDAEALLDGVPRSPEEAIRIVPKNGARGVRANGHFEVRVPAGRLERVHVTRTGGGGRQPVAGRISPDGMVWRPAAGPLRLGSTYTVDAVALDGAGHRAVRRTTFTTAPPVHRVTGSFSPQSDATVGTGLIFSMVFNRPIADRAAVERAVRVSAQPRVEVAAHWFGHRRLDFRPRDRWRPGSRITVELRLRGVQAAPGVYGTQRRTVHYRVARDQVSFIDAARHTMTVRRDGRTVAVLPVTAGDAQNPTYNGRMVILERHSLTRMDGGTVGFGGKYDIPDVPHAMRLTRSGTFLHGNYWARPEVFGGLNTSHGCVGLKDIKGGGPHTPAGWFFAQSIVGDTVVVLNSPERLVAPDNGLGGWNMPWAQWRSGSALH
;
A
#
# COMPACT_ATOMS: atom_id res chain seq x y z
N MET A 1 14.16 22.89 59.81
CA MET A 1 15.22 23.86 59.53
C MET A 1 15.11 24.08 58.03
N SER A 2 14.36 25.07 57.66
CA SER A 2 14.75 26.45 57.27
C SER A 2 15.56 26.40 55.99
N GLY A 3 15.24 27.08 54.92
CA GLY A 3 14.28 28.16 54.61
C GLY A 3 14.33 28.44 53.13
N HIS A 4 13.24 28.90 52.64
CA HIS A 4 12.96 30.12 51.86
C HIS A 4 14.12 30.72 51.03
N GLN A 5 13.90 30.99 49.72
CA GLN A 5 13.41 32.31 49.31
C GLN A 5 13.02 32.38 47.83
N GLN A 6 11.95 33.11 47.62
CA GLN A 6 11.45 33.70 46.38
C GLN A 6 12.34 34.91 45.99
N GLU A 7 12.33 35.24 44.67
CA GLU A 7 12.27 36.63 44.14
C GLU A 7 11.93 36.56 42.66
N ARG A 8 10.98 37.08 42.25
CA ARG A 8 10.23 38.22 41.73
C ARG A 8 10.99 39.04 40.67
N ALA A 9 10.34 39.07 39.52
CA ALA A 9 9.85 40.22 38.75
C ALA A 9 10.84 41.14 38.02
N GLY A 10 10.52 41.45 36.80
CA GLY A 10 11.06 42.59 36.06
C GLY A 10 10.61 42.59 34.62
N GLY A 11 9.43 43.16 34.38
CA GLY A 11 8.91 43.40 33.03
C GLY A 11 9.57 44.63 32.40
N ARG A 12 9.56 44.67 31.09
CA ARG A 12 9.56 45.94 30.31
C ARG A 12 8.89 45.74 28.95
N ALA A 13 7.76 46.37 28.81
CA ALA A 13 7.11 46.71 27.55
C ALA A 13 7.82 47.89 26.87
N LYS A 14 7.88 47.90 25.58
CA LYS A 14 7.97 49.06 24.67
C LYS A 14 8.02 48.51 23.24
N ASN A 15 7.40 48.98 22.24
CA ASN A 15 6.56 50.13 21.92
C ASN A 15 6.24 49.95 20.42
N HIS A 16 5.03 50.22 20.08
CA HIS A 16 4.52 50.36 18.71
C HIS A 16 5.32 51.36 17.88
N ARG A 17 5.56 51.04 16.60
CA ARG A 17 5.68 52.06 15.55
C ARG A 17 4.91 51.62 14.31
N ASN A 18 3.75 52.21 14.18
CA ASN A 18 2.98 52.29 12.93
C ASN A 18 3.73 53.18 11.93
N VAL A 19 4.00 52.64 10.76
CA VAL A 19 4.36 53.48 9.61
C VAL A 19 3.24 53.36 8.58
N ARG A 20 2.46 54.43 8.52
CA ARG A 20 1.47 54.71 7.47
C ARG A 20 2.25 55.24 6.27
N PHE A 21 2.21 54.58 5.13
CA PHE A 21 2.55 55.19 3.85
C PHE A 21 1.30 55.64 3.11
N ARG A 22 1.31 56.90 2.77
CA ARG A 22 0.26 57.64 2.07
C ARG A 22 0.22 57.28 0.60
N VAL A 23 -0.99 57.06 0.13
CA VAL A 23 -1.37 56.97 -1.28
C VAL A 23 -1.23 58.36 -1.91
N ALA A 24 -0.46 58.50 -2.97
CA ALA A 24 -0.50 59.63 -3.85
C ALA A 24 -1.34 59.28 -5.09
N ARG A 25 -2.49 59.87 -5.20
CA ARG A 25 -3.32 59.90 -6.41
C ARG A 25 -2.70 60.93 -7.36
N ALA A 26 -2.34 60.54 -8.56
CA ALA A 26 -2.14 61.44 -9.71
C ALA A 26 -3.32 61.22 -10.68
N VAL A 27 -4.14 62.22 -10.75
CA VAL A 27 -5.17 62.35 -11.77
C VAL A 27 -4.53 63.06 -12.96
N VAL A 28 -4.60 62.46 -14.14
CA VAL A 28 -4.40 63.17 -15.40
C VAL A 28 -5.64 62.90 -16.26
N ALA A 29 -6.41 63.93 -16.41
CA ALA A 29 -7.47 64.04 -17.39
C ALA A 29 -6.92 64.67 -18.69
N TRP A 30 -7.53 64.28 -19.80
CA TRP A 30 -7.67 65.00 -21.05
C TRP A 30 -7.60 64.08 -22.25
N LEU A 31 -8.40 64.09 -23.30
CA LEU A 31 -9.37 64.99 -23.87
C LEU A 31 -10.26 64.16 -24.82
N ALA A 32 -11.50 64.58 -24.91
CA ALA A 32 -12.45 64.07 -25.89
C ALA A 32 -12.11 64.53 -27.30
N GLY A 33 -12.17 63.58 -28.23
CA GLY A 33 -12.16 63.89 -29.66
C GLY A 33 -13.28 63.08 -30.32
N THR A 34 -14.45 63.60 -30.41
CA THR A 34 -15.57 63.04 -31.19
C THR A 34 -15.29 63.18 -32.68
N VAL A 35 -15.21 62.04 -33.37
CA VAL A 35 -15.46 61.98 -34.81
C VAL A 35 -16.58 61.01 -35.04
N VAL A 36 -17.72 61.51 -35.38
CA VAL A 36 -18.86 60.76 -35.89
C VAL A 36 -18.61 60.50 -37.37
N LEU A 37 -18.53 59.19 -37.73
CA LEU A 37 -18.79 58.78 -39.10
C LEU A 37 -19.72 57.59 -39.06
N ALA A 38 -20.92 57.78 -39.46
CA ALA A 38 -21.91 56.79 -39.72
C ALA A 38 -21.50 55.94 -40.93
N GLY A 39 -21.56 54.63 -40.78
CA GLY A 39 -21.38 53.70 -41.85
C GLY A 39 -21.93 52.36 -41.42
N CYS A 40 -23.20 52.07 -41.71
CA CYS A 40 -23.81 50.77 -41.60
C CYS A 40 -23.08 49.81 -42.53
N GLY A 41 -22.84 48.60 -42.08
CA GLY A 41 -22.41 47.51 -42.92
C GLY A 41 -22.06 46.29 -42.09
N ASP A 42 -22.94 45.28 -42.14
CA ASP A 42 -22.76 43.98 -41.55
C ASP A 42 -21.38 43.36 -41.91
N ALA A 43 -20.47 43.38 -40.96
CA ALA A 43 -19.11 42.81 -41.06
C ALA A 43 -18.84 41.64 -40.12
N GLU A 44 -19.88 41.03 -39.53
CA GLU A 44 -19.70 39.87 -38.67
C GLU A 44 -19.75 38.51 -39.40
N ALA A 45 -20.04 38.48 -40.67
CA ALA A 45 -20.20 37.24 -41.43
C ALA A 45 -18.98 36.80 -42.26
N LEU A 46 -17.83 37.47 -42.14
CA LEU A 46 -16.62 37.13 -42.96
C LEU A 46 -15.39 36.72 -42.16
N LEU A 47 -15.50 36.41 -40.84
CA LEU A 47 -14.37 35.96 -40.03
C LEU A 47 -14.26 34.42 -39.90
N ASP A 48 -15.10 33.65 -40.53
CA ASP A 48 -15.02 32.19 -40.50
C ASP A 48 -13.90 31.57 -41.39
N GLY A 49 -13.14 32.39 -42.09
CA GLY A 49 -12.09 31.98 -43.01
C GLY A 49 -10.65 32.39 -42.64
N VAL A 50 -10.43 33.05 -41.50
CA VAL A 50 -9.07 33.40 -41.08
C VAL A 50 -8.38 32.11 -40.55
N PRO A 51 -7.24 31.71 -41.10
CA PRO A 51 -6.50 30.59 -40.58
C PRO A 51 -6.18 30.86 -39.09
N ARG A 52 -6.73 30.04 -38.20
CA ARG A 52 -6.36 30.06 -36.77
C ARG A 52 -4.84 29.92 -36.68
N SER A 53 -4.21 30.67 -35.78
CA SER A 53 -2.76 30.52 -35.58
C SER A 53 -2.38 29.04 -35.42
N PRO A 54 -1.18 28.59 -35.84
CA PRO A 54 -0.74 27.22 -35.67
C PRO A 54 -0.88 26.72 -34.22
N GLU A 55 -0.92 27.62 -33.26
CA GLU A 55 -1.14 27.33 -31.84
C GLU A 55 -2.60 26.97 -31.52
N GLU A 56 -3.56 27.44 -32.27
CA GLU A 56 -4.98 27.11 -32.12
C GLU A 56 -5.37 25.83 -32.88
N ALA A 57 -4.65 25.51 -33.94
CA ALA A 57 -4.87 24.31 -34.74
C ALA A 57 -4.50 23.01 -34.01
N ILE A 58 -3.52 23.04 -33.10
CA ILE A 58 -3.07 21.86 -32.33
C ILE A 58 -3.24 22.14 -30.85
N ARG A 59 -4.10 21.38 -30.18
CA ARG A 59 -4.28 21.46 -28.73
C ARG A 59 -3.40 20.41 -28.04
N ILE A 60 -2.58 20.85 -27.09
CA ILE A 60 -1.73 19.97 -26.29
C ILE A 60 -2.10 20.14 -24.81
N VAL A 61 -2.39 19.03 -24.15
CA VAL A 61 -2.63 18.96 -22.72
C VAL A 61 -1.53 18.08 -22.14
N PRO A 62 -0.74 18.55 -21.16
CA PRO A 62 -0.77 19.86 -20.46
C PRO A 62 -0.33 21.04 -21.33
N LYS A 63 -0.72 22.28 -20.94
CA LYS A 63 -0.34 23.51 -21.64
C LYS A 63 1.17 23.74 -21.59
N ASN A 64 1.67 24.53 -22.55
CA ASN A 64 3.10 24.92 -22.58
C ASN A 64 3.50 25.63 -21.28
N GLY A 65 4.66 25.27 -20.75
CA GLY A 65 5.19 25.79 -19.49
C GLY A 65 4.56 25.25 -18.22
N ALA A 66 3.57 24.31 -18.31
CA ALA A 66 2.93 23.73 -17.15
C ALA A 66 3.95 23.04 -16.23
N ARG A 67 3.88 23.33 -14.94
CA ARG A 67 4.74 22.75 -13.91
C ARG A 67 3.94 21.93 -12.92
N GLY A 68 4.57 20.94 -12.30
CA GLY A 68 3.91 20.11 -11.28
C GLY A 68 2.79 19.23 -11.82
N VAL A 69 2.83 18.87 -13.10
CA VAL A 69 1.84 18.01 -13.74
C VAL A 69 1.80 16.64 -13.04
N ARG A 70 0.61 16.15 -12.72
CA ARG A 70 0.43 14.84 -12.09
C ARG A 70 0.87 13.72 -13.04
N ALA A 71 1.53 12.69 -12.50
CA ALA A 71 2.01 11.56 -13.29
C ALA A 71 0.88 10.79 -14.00
N ASN A 72 -0.29 10.71 -13.37
CA ASN A 72 -1.52 10.12 -13.91
C ASN A 72 -2.49 11.17 -14.49
N GLY A 73 -2.01 12.39 -14.69
CA GLY A 73 -2.78 13.45 -15.32
C GLY A 73 -3.08 13.16 -16.80
N HIS A 74 -4.08 13.87 -17.30
CA HIS A 74 -4.44 13.78 -18.72
C HIS A 74 -3.29 14.30 -19.59
N PHE A 75 -2.85 13.48 -20.54
CA PHE A 75 -1.82 13.86 -21.51
C PHE A 75 -2.29 13.41 -22.91
N GLU A 76 -2.58 14.38 -23.76
CA GLU A 76 -2.92 14.14 -25.15
C GLU A 76 -2.52 15.30 -26.06
N VAL A 77 -2.39 15.00 -27.34
CA VAL A 77 -2.30 15.97 -28.43
C VAL A 77 -3.53 15.78 -29.30
N ARG A 78 -4.26 16.83 -29.59
CA ARG A 78 -5.52 16.78 -30.34
C ARG A 78 -5.56 17.90 -31.38
N VAL A 79 -6.16 17.60 -32.52
CA VAL A 79 -6.57 18.59 -33.53
C VAL A 79 -8.11 18.69 -33.56
N PRO A 80 -8.71 19.91 -33.63
CA PRO A 80 -10.15 20.08 -33.74
C PRO A 80 -10.68 19.76 -35.14
N ALA A 81 -9.82 19.88 -36.17
CA ALA A 81 -10.10 19.56 -37.58
C ALA A 81 -8.79 19.14 -38.24
N GLY A 82 -8.89 18.40 -39.34
CA GLY A 82 -7.73 17.84 -40.03
C GLY A 82 -7.16 16.58 -39.33
N ARG A 83 -5.87 16.37 -39.46
CA ARG A 83 -5.22 15.16 -38.90
C ARG A 83 -3.81 15.46 -38.37
N LEU A 84 -3.41 14.75 -37.34
CA LEU A 84 -2.03 14.69 -36.87
C LEU A 84 -1.19 13.89 -37.87
N GLU A 85 -0.13 14.49 -38.41
CA GLU A 85 0.86 13.86 -39.25
C GLU A 85 1.91 13.14 -38.42
N ARG A 86 2.42 13.84 -37.39
CA ARG A 86 3.47 13.32 -36.53
C ARG A 86 3.38 13.94 -35.12
N VAL A 87 3.56 13.10 -34.11
CA VAL A 87 3.77 13.57 -32.74
C VAL A 87 5.01 12.89 -32.18
N HIS A 88 6.00 13.68 -31.83
CA HIS A 88 7.24 13.24 -31.20
C HIS A 88 7.28 13.76 -29.78
N VAL A 89 7.35 12.85 -28.81
CA VAL A 89 7.45 13.21 -27.41
C VAL A 89 8.76 12.72 -26.84
N THR A 90 9.49 13.62 -26.20
CA THR A 90 10.75 13.32 -25.55
C THR A 90 10.65 13.66 -24.08
N ARG A 91 11.13 12.76 -23.24
CA ARG A 91 11.29 12.97 -21.81
C ARG A 91 12.76 13.20 -21.47
N THR A 92 13.04 14.23 -20.69
CA THR A 92 14.36 14.53 -20.12
C THR A 92 14.29 14.46 -18.59
N GLY A 93 15.24 13.77 -17.95
CA GLY A 93 15.31 13.62 -16.48
C GLY A 93 15.99 12.31 -16.09
N GLY A 94 16.69 12.27 -14.98
CA GLY A 94 17.27 11.11 -14.28
C GLY A 94 17.77 9.92 -15.12
N GLY A 95 18.48 10.16 -16.22
CA GLY A 95 18.92 9.11 -17.17
C GLY A 95 18.95 9.59 -18.62
N GLY A 96 19.00 10.91 -18.83
CA GLY A 96 19.13 11.48 -20.16
C GLY A 96 17.80 11.69 -20.90
N ARG A 97 17.91 11.89 -22.21
CA ARG A 97 16.78 12.14 -23.11
C ARG A 97 16.25 10.82 -23.67
N GLN A 98 14.96 10.55 -23.50
CA GLN A 98 14.34 9.30 -23.94
C GLN A 98 13.03 9.58 -24.69
N PRO A 99 12.76 8.86 -25.79
CA PRO A 99 11.48 8.97 -26.48
C PRO A 99 10.35 8.38 -25.63
N VAL A 100 9.16 8.97 -25.78
CA VAL A 100 7.92 8.47 -25.17
C VAL A 100 7.05 7.88 -26.29
N ALA A 101 6.84 6.58 -26.22
CA ALA A 101 5.98 5.89 -27.19
C ALA A 101 4.53 6.34 -27.04
N GLY A 102 3.84 6.52 -28.15
CA GLY A 102 2.42 6.84 -28.22
C GLY A 102 1.81 6.43 -29.54
N ARG A 103 0.50 6.59 -29.67
CA ARG A 103 -0.26 6.25 -30.87
C ARG A 103 -1.21 7.36 -31.25
N ILE A 104 -1.29 7.64 -32.53
CA ILE A 104 -2.34 8.46 -33.12
C ILE A 104 -3.57 7.56 -33.30
N SER A 105 -4.76 8.08 -32.98
CA SER A 105 -6.04 7.40 -33.18
C SER A 105 -6.30 7.12 -34.67
N PRO A 106 -7.15 6.14 -35.02
CA PRO A 106 -7.44 5.78 -36.42
C PRO A 106 -8.01 6.93 -37.27
N ASP A 107 -8.73 7.85 -36.64
CA ASP A 107 -9.25 9.09 -37.24
C ASP A 107 -8.19 10.17 -37.46
N GLY A 108 -6.98 9.95 -36.97
CA GLY A 108 -5.87 10.90 -37.03
C GLY A 108 -5.97 12.09 -36.09
N MET A 109 -7.03 12.19 -35.26
CA MET A 109 -7.32 13.41 -34.52
C MET A 109 -6.67 13.50 -33.15
N VAL A 110 -6.30 12.38 -32.53
CA VAL A 110 -5.79 12.34 -31.15
C VAL A 110 -4.58 11.46 -31.04
N TRP A 111 -3.53 11.97 -30.43
CA TRP A 111 -2.40 11.17 -29.99
C TRP A 111 -2.43 10.99 -28.47
N ARG A 112 -2.14 9.78 -28.00
CA ARG A 112 -1.99 9.44 -26.58
C ARG A 112 -0.76 8.58 -26.32
N PRO A 113 -0.13 8.68 -25.12
CA PRO A 113 0.97 7.78 -24.78
C PRO A 113 0.51 6.33 -24.72
N ALA A 114 1.36 5.40 -25.19
CA ALA A 114 1.04 3.98 -25.31
C ALA A 114 0.98 3.25 -23.96
N ALA A 115 1.64 3.75 -22.91
CA ALA A 115 1.72 3.04 -21.63
C ALA A 115 1.95 3.95 -20.43
N GLY A 116 1.14 3.71 -19.39
CA GLY A 116 1.40 4.05 -18.00
C GLY A 116 1.45 5.55 -17.67
N PRO A 117 1.59 5.85 -16.38
CA PRO A 117 1.72 7.21 -15.90
C PRO A 117 3.04 7.85 -16.34
N LEU A 118 3.03 9.17 -16.48
CA LEU A 118 4.23 9.97 -16.75
C LEU A 118 5.27 9.78 -15.61
N ARG A 119 6.54 9.85 -15.95
CA ARG A 119 7.58 9.85 -14.91
C ARG A 119 7.62 11.17 -14.16
N LEU A 120 7.68 11.08 -12.85
CA LEU A 120 7.80 12.22 -11.95
C LEU A 120 9.16 12.92 -12.08
N GLY A 121 9.19 14.21 -11.76
CA GLY A 121 10.41 15.02 -11.78
C GLY A 121 11.09 15.05 -13.16
N SER A 122 10.29 14.97 -14.22
CA SER A 122 10.78 14.91 -15.60
C SER A 122 10.23 16.04 -16.44
N THR A 123 11.01 16.51 -17.39
CA THR A 123 10.58 17.46 -18.40
C THR A 123 10.15 16.71 -19.65
N TYR A 124 9.01 17.05 -20.19
CA TYR A 124 8.46 16.50 -21.42
C TYR A 124 8.47 17.60 -22.49
N THR A 125 9.01 17.29 -23.66
CA THR A 125 8.92 18.11 -24.87
C THR A 125 8.07 17.38 -25.87
N VAL A 126 7.06 18.05 -26.38
CA VAL A 126 6.11 17.55 -27.38
C VAL A 126 6.28 18.37 -28.65
N ASP A 127 6.65 17.71 -29.73
CA ASP A 127 6.70 18.30 -31.07
C ASP A 127 5.59 17.65 -31.89
N ALA A 128 4.57 18.42 -32.27
CA ALA A 128 3.42 17.95 -33.01
C ALA A 128 3.33 18.66 -34.37
N VAL A 129 3.00 17.89 -35.40
CA VAL A 129 2.75 18.35 -36.76
C VAL A 129 1.37 17.87 -37.16
N ALA A 130 0.55 18.78 -37.69
CA ALA A 130 -0.78 18.48 -38.20
C ALA A 130 -0.99 19.09 -39.60
N LEU A 131 -1.94 18.51 -40.34
CA LEU A 131 -2.47 19.04 -41.58
C LEU A 131 -3.92 19.44 -41.34
N ASP A 132 -4.32 20.64 -41.77
CA ASP A 132 -5.71 21.06 -41.76
C ASP A 132 -6.50 20.39 -42.90
N GLY A 133 -7.81 20.70 -42.99
CA GLY A 133 -8.67 20.16 -44.06
C GLY A 133 -8.30 20.64 -45.47
N ALA A 134 -7.51 21.71 -45.60
CA ALA A 134 -7.01 22.27 -46.86
C ALA A 134 -5.56 21.81 -47.15
N GLY A 135 -4.94 21.00 -46.30
CA GLY A 135 -3.59 20.50 -46.46
C GLY A 135 -2.48 21.42 -45.98
N HIS A 136 -2.80 22.54 -45.32
CA HIS A 136 -1.81 23.40 -44.72
C HIS A 136 -1.21 22.75 -43.47
N ARG A 137 0.12 22.91 -43.34
CA ARG A 137 0.88 22.30 -42.25
C ARG A 137 1.01 23.22 -41.04
N ALA A 138 0.56 22.76 -39.88
CA ALA A 138 0.76 23.42 -38.59
C ALA A 138 1.81 22.66 -37.76
N VAL A 139 2.68 23.38 -37.05
CA VAL A 139 3.69 22.81 -36.17
C VAL A 139 3.56 23.45 -34.81
N ARG A 140 3.48 22.61 -33.74
CA ARG A 140 3.45 23.12 -32.36
C ARG A 140 4.43 22.39 -31.49
N ARG A 141 5.22 23.17 -30.71
CA ARG A 141 6.10 22.66 -29.67
C ARG A 141 5.59 23.07 -28.29
N THR A 142 5.57 22.13 -27.37
CA THR A 142 5.15 22.36 -25.99
C THR A 142 6.11 21.66 -25.04
N THR A 143 6.42 22.31 -23.94
CA THR A 143 7.24 21.74 -22.86
C THR A 143 6.49 21.86 -21.54
N PHE A 144 6.47 20.78 -20.76
CA PHE A 144 5.92 20.79 -19.42
C PHE A 144 6.76 19.92 -18.46
N THR A 145 6.62 20.15 -17.15
CA THR A 145 7.31 19.37 -16.12
C THR A 145 6.33 18.69 -15.21
N THR A 146 6.59 17.40 -14.93
CA THR A 146 5.83 16.67 -13.92
C THR A 146 6.28 17.04 -12.51
N ALA A 147 5.37 16.90 -11.54
CA ALA A 147 5.67 17.13 -10.14
C ALA A 147 6.87 16.28 -9.68
N PRO A 148 7.83 16.85 -8.94
CA PRO A 148 8.83 16.02 -8.26
C PRO A 148 8.14 15.16 -7.20
N PRO A 149 8.62 13.94 -6.96
CA PRO A 149 8.12 13.13 -5.85
C PRO A 149 8.52 13.82 -4.52
N VAL A 150 7.57 14.47 -3.88
CA VAL A 150 7.80 15.11 -2.57
C VAL A 150 8.00 14.04 -1.50
N HIS A 151 7.18 12.99 -1.58
CA HIS A 151 7.27 11.85 -0.68
C HIS A 151 7.13 10.54 -1.44
N ARG A 152 7.81 9.51 -0.92
CA ARG A 152 7.76 8.15 -1.47
C ARG A 152 6.94 7.26 -0.57
N VAL A 153 6.13 6.38 -1.18
CA VAL A 153 5.47 5.29 -0.48
C VAL A 153 6.01 3.95 -0.96
N THR A 154 6.27 3.09 -0.01
CA THR A 154 6.67 1.69 -0.23
C THR A 154 5.81 0.79 0.64
N GLY A 155 5.49 -0.40 0.12
CA GLY A 155 4.85 -1.47 0.88
C GLY A 155 5.86 -2.55 1.23
N SER A 156 5.87 -2.97 2.49
CA SER A 156 6.59 -4.15 2.97
C SER A 156 5.65 -5.34 3.07
N PHE A 157 6.16 -6.54 2.84
CA PHE A 157 5.41 -7.79 2.93
C PHE A 157 6.36 -8.94 3.31
N SER A 158 5.81 -9.96 3.92
CA SER A 158 6.48 -11.21 4.29
C SER A 158 5.55 -12.38 3.96
N PRO A 159 6.09 -13.54 3.53
CA PRO A 159 7.50 -13.84 3.26
C PRO A 159 8.02 -13.17 1.96
N GLN A 160 9.32 -13.24 1.73
CA GLN A 160 9.95 -12.75 0.49
C GLN A 160 9.55 -13.59 -0.72
N SER A 161 9.89 -13.14 -1.93
CA SER A 161 9.63 -13.87 -3.18
C SER A 161 10.24 -15.28 -3.17
N ASP A 162 9.59 -16.18 -3.91
CA ASP A 162 9.99 -17.58 -4.12
C ASP A 162 9.92 -18.47 -2.87
N ALA A 163 9.28 -17.96 -1.82
CA ALA A 163 9.03 -18.74 -0.61
C ALA A 163 7.97 -19.84 -0.83
N THR A 164 8.17 -20.96 -0.15
CA THR A 164 7.15 -21.99 0.03
C THR A 164 6.31 -21.64 1.25
N VAL A 165 4.98 -21.64 1.10
CA VAL A 165 4.03 -21.14 2.09
C VAL A 165 2.90 -22.13 2.35
N GLY A 166 2.27 -22.04 3.52
CA GLY A 166 1.06 -22.82 3.86
C GLY A 166 -0.19 -22.31 3.15
N THR A 167 -1.22 -23.14 3.15
CA THR A 167 -2.51 -22.87 2.49
C THR A 167 -3.28 -21.68 3.09
N GLY A 168 -2.97 -21.29 4.32
CA GLY A 168 -3.60 -20.18 5.03
C GLY A 168 -2.97 -18.80 4.76
N LEU A 169 -1.95 -18.69 3.90
CA LEU A 169 -1.32 -17.40 3.62
C LEU A 169 -2.34 -16.36 3.15
N ILE A 170 -2.36 -15.20 3.78
CA ILE A 170 -2.95 -13.97 3.26
C ILE A 170 -1.79 -13.08 2.82
N PHE A 171 -1.74 -12.70 1.54
CA PHE A 171 -0.75 -11.72 1.12
C PHE A 171 -1.08 -10.38 1.77
N SER A 172 -0.22 -9.90 2.65
CA SER A 172 -0.41 -8.66 3.41
C SER A 172 0.70 -7.67 3.09
N MET A 173 0.31 -6.49 2.64
CA MET A 173 1.23 -5.39 2.37
C MET A 173 0.98 -4.23 3.33
N VAL A 174 2.03 -3.80 4.04
CA VAL A 174 1.98 -2.67 4.97
C VAL A 174 2.77 -1.51 4.38
N PHE A 175 2.11 -0.39 4.20
CA PHE A 175 2.70 0.82 3.64
C PHE A 175 3.37 1.68 4.72
N ASN A 176 4.53 2.23 4.41
CA ASN A 176 5.27 3.13 5.30
C ASN A 176 4.57 4.48 5.53
N ARG A 177 3.56 4.81 4.72
CA ARG A 177 2.74 6.04 4.81
C ARG A 177 1.25 5.72 4.62
N PRO A 178 0.33 6.53 5.16
CA PRO A 178 -1.10 6.40 4.89
C PRO A 178 -1.41 6.55 3.40
N ILE A 179 -2.34 5.75 2.92
CA ILE A 179 -2.86 5.76 1.56
C ILE A 179 -4.19 6.51 1.55
N ALA A 180 -4.27 7.62 0.82
CA ALA A 180 -5.50 8.36 0.62
C ALA A 180 -6.26 7.82 -0.61
N ASP A 181 -5.57 7.61 -1.73
CA ASP A 181 -6.15 7.01 -2.93
C ASP A 181 -5.95 5.48 -2.91
N ARG A 182 -6.80 4.82 -2.12
CA ARG A 182 -6.77 3.36 -1.98
C ARG A 182 -7.08 2.65 -3.30
N ALA A 183 -8.01 3.19 -4.08
CA ALA A 183 -8.41 2.59 -5.35
C ALA A 183 -7.27 2.59 -6.37
N ALA A 184 -6.51 3.69 -6.48
CA ALA A 184 -5.34 3.75 -7.36
C ALA A 184 -4.25 2.76 -6.94
N VAL A 185 -3.99 2.64 -5.63
CA VAL A 185 -2.99 1.71 -5.09
C VAL A 185 -3.44 0.27 -5.27
N GLU A 186 -4.70 -0.06 -4.98
CA GLU A 186 -5.23 -1.42 -5.12
C GLU A 186 -5.21 -1.89 -6.57
N ARG A 187 -5.60 -1.05 -7.56
CA ARG A 187 -5.48 -1.38 -8.98
C ARG A 187 -4.05 -1.69 -9.42
N ALA A 188 -3.07 -1.13 -8.71
CA ALA A 188 -1.66 -1.32 -9.01
C ALA A 188 -1.05 -2.57 -8.35
N VAL A 189 -1.82 -3.28 -7.52
CA VAL A 189 -1.41 -4.55 -6.91
C VAL A 189 -2.34 -5.65 -7.43
N ARG A 190 -1.81 -6.59 -8.20
CA ARG A 190 -2.57 -7.73 -8.71
C ARG A 190 -2.10 -9.01 -8.07
N VAL A 191 -3.01 -9.76 -7.49
CA VAL A 191 -2.74 -11.11 -6.96
C VAL A 191 -3.52 -12.12 -7.77
N SER A 192 -2.84 -13.16 -8.22
CA SER A 192 -3.42 -14.26 -9.00
C SER A 192 -2.82 -15.59 -8.57
N ALA A 193 -3.46 -16.69 -8.95
CA ALA A 193 -2.94 -18.02 -8.68
C ALA A 193 -3.17 -18.99 -9.84
N GLN A 194 -2.37 -20.05 -9.88
CA GLN A 194 -2.56 -21.21 -10.73
C GLN A 194 -2.60 -22.46 -9.84
N PRO A 195 -3.70 -23.25 -9.88
CA PRO A 195 -4.93 -23.04 -10.66
C PRO A 195 -5.65 -21.73 -10.29
N ARG A 196 -6.40 -21.17 -11.24
CA ARG A 196 -7.08 -19.89 -11.07
C ARG A 196 -8.14 -19.99 -9.98
N VAL A 197 -8.12 -19.01 -9.07
CA VAL A 197 -9.12 -18.81 -8.02
C VAL A 197 -9.48 -17.33 -7.94
N GLU A 198 -10.69 -17.02 -7.45
CA GLU A 198 -11.08 -15.65 -7.14
C GLU A 198 -10.26 -15.17 -5.94
N VAL A 199 -9.61 -14.01 -6.07
CA VAL A 199 -8.87 -13.35 -5.01
C VAL A 199 -9.44 -11.95 -4.81
N ALA A 200 -9.75 -11.59 -3.57
CA ALA A 200 -10.24 -10.25 -3.24
C ALA A 200 -9.30 -9.55 -2.27
N ALA A 201 -9.28 -8.23 -2.41
CA ALA A 201 -8.55 -7.32 -1.54
C ALA A 201 -9.39 -6.94 -0.31
N HIS A 202 -8.71 -6.55 0.76
CA HIS A 202 -9.30 -5.92 1.94
C HIS A 202 -8.33 -4.89 2.53
N TRP A 203 -8.82 -3.68 2.81
CA TRP A 203 -8.06 -2.65 3.50
C TRP A 203 -8.30 -2.67 5.00
N PHE A 204 -7.23 -2.75 5.77
CA PHE A 204 -7.25 -2.48 7.20
C PHE A 204 -6.66 -1.09 7.47
N GLY A 205 -7.53 -0.16 7.84
CA GLY A 205 -7.14 1.23 8.04
C GLY A 205 -6.59 1.87 6.75
N HIS A 206 -5.62 2.76 6.91
CA HIS A 206 -5.03 3.52 5.79
C HIS A 206 -3.66 3.00 5.33
N ARG A 207 -3.14 1.94 5.97
CA ARG A 207 -1.75 1.49 5.73
C ARG A 207 -1.59 0.03 5.41
N ARG A 208 -2.67 -0.78 5.43
CA ARG A 208 -2.55 -2.21 5.19
C ARG A 208 -3.55 -2.67 4.14
N LEU A 209 -3.05 -3.39 3.15
CA LEU A 209 -3.81 -4.00 2.07
C LEU A 209 -3.50 -5.50 2.03
N ASP A 210 -4.54 -6.30 2.25
CA ASP A 210 -4.46 -7.75 2.28
C ASP A 210 -5.20 -8.37 1.11
N PHE A 211 -4.74 -9.54 0.66
CA PHE A 211 -5.38 -10.31 -0.40
C PHE A 211 -5.50 -11.78 0.00
N ARG A 212 -6.68 -12.35 -0.15
CA ARG A 212 -6.92 -13.78 0.01
C ARG A 212 -7.98 -14.29 -0.96
N PRO A 213 -8.00 -15.60 -1.27
CA PRO A 213 -9.14 -16.24 -1.92
C PRO A 213 -10.30 -16.41 -0.92
N ARG A 214 -11.46 -16.87 -1.43
CA ARG A 214 -12.61 -17.22 -0.60
C ARG A 214 -12.28 -18.30 0.41
N ASP A 215 -11.70 -19.39 -0.08
CA ASP A 215 -11.23 -20.51 0.72
C ASP A 215 -9.70 -20.50 0.77
N ARG A 216 -9.08 -21.35 1.62
CA ARG A 216 -7.62 -21.46 1.67
C ARG A 216 -7.07 -21.84 0.29
N TRP A 217 -5.83 -21.43 0.03
CA TRP A 217 -5.14 -21.83 -1.20
C TRP A 217 -5.10 -23.35 -1.35
N ARG A 218 -5.23 -23.84 -2.58
CA ARG A 218 -5.08 -25.27 -2.85
C ARG A 218 -3.60 -25.66 -2.76
N PRO A 219 -3.25 -26.81 -2.15
CA PRO A 219 -1.89 -27.35 -2.20
C PRO A 219 -1.37 -27.43 -3.64
N GLY A 220 -0.08 -27.13 -3.84
CA GLY A 220 0.56 -27.08 -5.15
C GLY A 220 0.31 -25.81 -5.96
N SER A 221 -0.58 -24.92 -5.53
CA SER A 221 -0.82 -23.65 -6.23
C SER A 221 0.44 -22.78 -6.29
N ARG A 222 0.54 -22.01 -7.38
CA ARG A 222 1.51 -20.92 -7.53
C ARG A 222 0.76 -19.58 -7.42
N ILE A 223 1.14 -18.76 -6.46
CA ILE A 223 0.61 -17.41 -6.28
C ILE A 223 1.58 -16.42 -6.94
N THR A 224 1.04 -15.50 -7.73
CA THR A 224 1.80 -14.41 -8.34
C THR A 224 1.24 -13.07 -7.87
N VAL A 225 2.11 -12.20 -7.36
CA VAL A 225 1.80 -10.83 -6.95
C VAL A 225 2.56 -9.86 -7.84
N GLU A 226 1.84 -9.07 -8.62
CA GLU A 226 2.42 -8.01 -9.45
C GLU A 226 2.25 -6.66 -8.75
N LEU A 227 3.36 -6.03 -8.39
CA LEU A 227 3.42 -4.70 -7.82
C LEU A 227 3.77 -3.69 -8.92
N ARG A 228 2.82 -2.85 -9.30
CA ARG A 228 2.96 -1.81 -10.33
C ARG A 228 2.82 -0.41 -9.72
N LEU A 229 3.35 -0.22 -8.52
CA LEU A 229 3.17 0.99 -7.72
C LEU A 229 4.02 2.18 -8.21
N ARG A 230 5.05 1.96 -9.05
CA ARG A 230 5.93 3.04 -9.51
C ARG A 230 5.13 4.14 -10.24
N GLY A 231 5.15 5.35 -9.69
CA GLY A 231 4.46 6.51 -10.24
C GLY A 231 2.96 6.59 -9.89
N VAL A 232 2.43 5.62 -9.15
CA VAL A 232 1.05 5.67 -8.64
C VAL A 232 0.98 6.68 -7.50
N GLN A 233 0.07 7.63 -7.61
CA GLN A 233 -0.18 8.61 -6.55
C GLN A 233 -1.03 7.94 -5.45
N ALA A 234 -0.46 7.79 -4.28
CA ALA A 234 -1.11 7.18 -3.12
C ALA A 234 -1.79 8.21 -2.21
N ALA A 235 -1.32 9.45 -2.25
CA ALA A 235 -1.89 10.64 -1.61
C ALA A 235 -1.35 11.89 -2.33
N PRO A 236 -1.87 13.09 -2.11
CA PRO A 236 -1.32 14.31 -2.68
C PRO A 236 0.19 14.42 -2.43
N GLY A 237 1.00 14.50 -3.49
CA GLY A 237 2.47 14.56 -3.42
C GLY A 237 3.18 13.27 -2.99
N VAL A 238 2.48 12.17 -2.73
CA VAL A 238 3.03 10.88 -2.30
C VAL A 238 2.90 9.85 -3.41
N TYR A 239 4.00 9.24 -3.83
CA TYR A 239 4.02 8.33 -4.97
C TYR A 239 4.71 7.02 -4.67
N GLY A 240 4.16 5.95 -5.22
CA GLY A 240 4.75 4.62 -5.15
C GLY A 240 6.06 4.52 -5.95
N THR A 241 6.99 3.69 -5.46
CA THR A 241 8.29 3.50 -6.11
C THR A 241 8.52 2.08 -6.61
N GLN A 242 7.73 1.10 -6.13
CA GLN A 242 7.96 -0.31 -6.40
C GLN A 242 7.36 -0.76 -7.74
N ARG A 243 8.14 -1.54 -8.47
CA ARG A 243 7.68 -2.34 -9.61
C ARG A 243 8.42 -3.66 -9.55
N ARG A 244 7.71 -4.74 -9.17
CA ARG A 244 8.28 -6.09 -9.08
C ARG A 244 7.17 -7.13 -9.14
N THR A 245 7.52 -8.32 -9.52
CA THR A 245 6.69 -9.51 -9.40
C THR A 245 7.23 -10.40 -8.29
N VAL A 246 6.34 -10.97 -7.50
CA VAL A 246 6.63 -11.84 -6.37
C VAL A 246 5.90 -13.16 -6.59
N HIS A 247 6.54 -14.26 -6.30
CA HIS A 247 5.97 -15.60 -6.46
C HIS A 247 6.00 -16.35 -5.14
N TYR A 248 4.95 -17.16 -4.91
CA TYR A 248 4.92 -18.12 -3.80
C TYR A 248 4.47 -19.48 -4.33
N ARG A 249 5.00 -20.55 -3.74
CA ARG A 249 4.54 -21.91 -3.94
C ARG A 249 3.76 -22.35 -2.72
N VAL A 250 2.51 -22.74 -2.88
CA VAL A 250 1.69 -23.30 -1.79
C VAL A 250 2.07 -24.78 -1.59
N ALA A 251 2.46 -25.12 -0.37
CA ALA A 251 2.82 -26.50 0.00
C ALA A 251 1.56 -27.32 0.35
N ARG A 252 1.75 -28.32 1.20
CA ARG A 252 0.69 -29.15 1.78
C ARG A 252 -0.30 -28.30 2.60
N ASP A 253 -1.50 -28.83 2.79
CA ASP A 253 -2.48 -28.27 3.72
C ASP A 253 -2.19 -28.74 5.15
N GLN A 254 -1.68 -27.87 6.00
CA GLN A 254 -1.52 -28.17 7.42
C GLN A 254 -2.38 -27.22 8.27
N VAL A 255 -3.19 -27.80 9.12
CA VAL A 255 -4.02 -27.10 10.11
C VAL A 255 -3.79 -27.71 11.47
N SER A 256 -3.45 -26.88 12.46
CA SER A 256 -3.28 -27.29 13.85
C SER A 256 -4.46 -26.78 14.67
N PHE A 257 -5.22 -27.67 15.28
CA PHE A 257 -6.35 -27.37 16.13
C PHE A 257 -5.91 -27.45 17.59
N ILE A 258 -5.98 -26.34 18.29
CA ILE A 258 -5.66 -26.21 19.71
C ILE A 258 -6.99 -26.15 20.47
N ASP A 259 -7.24 -27.16 21.29
CA ASP A 259 -8.35 -27.13 22.25
C ASP A 259 -7.80 -26.67 23.60
N ALA A 260 -8.09 -25.40 23.93
CA ALA A 260 -7.56 -24.78 25.14
C ALA A 260 -8.15 -25.40 26.43
N ALA A 261 -9.39 -25.90 26.39
CA ALA A 261 -10.00 -26.58 27.52
C ALA A 261 -9.47 -28.00 27.74
N ARG A 262 -9.05 -28.67 26.67
CA ARG A 262 -8.47 -30.03 26.73
C ARG A 262 -6.96 -30.04 26.77
N HIS A 263 -6.31 -28.87 26.67
CA HIS A 263 -4.84 -28.71 26.68
C HIS A 263 -4.14 -29.55 25.61
N THR A 264 -4.76 -29.69 24.42
CA THR A 264 -4.25 -30.52 23.34
C THR A 264 -4.17 -29.75 22.03
N MET A 265 -3.19 -30.10 21.21
CA MET A 265 -3.05 -29.63 19.82
C MET A 265 -3.08 -30.81 18.88
N THR A 266 -4.09 -30.90 18.02
CA THR A 266 -4.20 -31.89 16.96
C THR A 266 -3.68 -31.28 15.65
N VAL A 267 -2.59 -31.84 15.14
CA VAL A 267 -2.01 -31.43 13.84
C VAL A 267 -2.60 -32.31 12.74
N ARG A 268 -3.25 -31.67 11.78
CA ARG A 268 -3.79 -32.33 10.59
C ARG A 268 -3.04 -31.91 9.35
N ARG A 269 -2.67 -32.87 8.51
CA ARG A 269 -2.01 -32.63 7.22
C ARG A 269 -2.79 -33.36 6.13
N ASP A 270 -3.17 -32.59 5.09
CA ASP A 270 -3.97 -33.09 3.96
C ASP A 270 -5.19 -33.89 4.43
N GLY A 271 -5.88 -33.35 5.44
CA GLY A 271 -7.07 -33.93 6.05
C GLY A 271 -6.82 -35.04 7.09
N ARG A 272 -5.61 -35.57 7.23
CA ARG A 272 -5.27 -36.66 8.16
C ARG A 272 -4.61 -36.14 9.43
N THR A 273 -4.94 -36.69 10.59
CA THR A 273 -4.23 -36.41 11.84
C THR A 273 -2.84 -37.04 11.80
N VAL A 274 -1.81 -36.24 11.98
CA VAL A 274 -0.39 -36.66 11.97
C VAL A 274 0.23 -36.62 13.35
N ALA A 275 -0.35 -35.83 14.29
CA ALA A 275 0.07 -35.80 15.69
C ALA A 275 -1.03 -35.24 16.58
N VAL A 276 -1.02 -35.64 17.84
CA VAL A 276 -1.73 -35.02 18.96
C VAL A 276 -0.69 -34.70 20.02
N LEU A 277 -0.53 -33.41 20.34
CA LEU A 277 0.51 -32.93 21.23
C LEU A 277 -0.12 -32.27 22.46
N PRO A 278 0.38 -32.57 23.67
CA PRO A 278 -0.03 -31.84 24.87
C PRO A 278 0.52 -30.42 24.83
N VAL A 279 -0.31 -29.45 25.19
CA VAL A 279 0.03 -28.02 25.19
C VAL A 279 -0.36 -27.36 26.51
N THR A 280 0.15 -26.15 26.72
CA THR A 280 -0.38 -25.17 27.68
C THR A 280 -0.77 -23.91 26.91
N ALA A 281 -1.91 -23.35 27.21
CA ALA A 281 -2.40 -22.08 26.62
C ALA A 281 -2.40 -20.96 27.66
N GLY A 282 -3.00 -19.82 27.31
CA GLY A 282 -3.17 -18.68 28.21
C GLY A 282 -3.98 -19.01 29.46
N ASP A 283 -3.54 -18.47 30.60
CA ASP A 283 -4.23 -18.61 31.88
C ASP A 283 -5.58 -17.90 31.92
N ALA A 284 -6.29 -17.99 33.02
CA ALA A 284 -7.62 -17.37 33.18
C ALA A 284 -7.60 -15.83 33.12
N GLN A 285 -6.49 -15.20 33.44
CA GLN A 285 -6.31 -13.74 33.39
C GLN A 285 -5.85 -13.26 32.02
N ASN A 286 -5.20 -14.13 31.26
CA ASN A 286 -4.64 -13.81 29.95
C ASN A 286 -4.94 -14.95 28.95
N PRO A 287 -6.19 -15.24 28.64
CA PRO A 287 -6.52 -16.40 27.81
C PRO A 287 -6.07 -16.20 26.36
N THR A 288 -5.81 -17.32 25.68
CA THR A 288 -5.42 -17.32 24.27
C THR A 288 -6.62 -16.94 23.38
N TYR A 289 -6.45 -16.07 22.38
CA TYR A 289 -7.52 -15.77 21.41
C TYR A 289 -8.08 -17.02 20.74
N ASN A 290 -9.40 -17.09 20.61
CA ASN A 290 -10.05 -18.09 19.75
C ASN A 290 -9.93 -17.74 18.26
N GLY A 291 -10.15 -18.71 17.40
CA GLY A 291 -10.32 -18.57 15.97
C GLY A 291 -9.14 -18.97 15.12
N ARG A 292 -9.18 -18.58 13.86
CA ARG A 292 -8.18 -18.94 12.85
C ARG A 292 -7.07 -17.92 12.85
N MET A 293 -5.87 -18.37 13.11
CA MET A 293 -4.61 -17.63 13.00
C MET A 293 -3.71 -18.29 11.95
N VAL A 294 -2.69 -17.58 11.54
CA VAL A 294 -1.73 -18.07 10.55
C VAL A 294 -0.32 -17.83 11.08
N ILE A 295 0.58 -18.79 10.89
CA ILE A 295 1.98 -18.59 11.25
C ILE A 295 2.56 -17.48 10.36
N LEU A 296 2.95 -16.36 10.98
CA LEU A 296 3.48 -15.16 10.32
C LEU A 296 4.98 -15.23 10.15
N GLU A 297 5.66 -15.67 11.18
CA GLU A 297 7.12 -15.68 11.33
C GLU A 297 7.53 -16.91 12.11
N ARG A 298 8.77 -17.35 11.88
CA ARG A 298 9.38 -18.49 12.58
C ARG A 298 10.78 -18.12 13.02
N HIS A 299 11.07 -18.38 14.27
CA HIS A 299 12.38 -18.13 14.89
C HIS A 299 12.84 -19.39 15.61
N SER A 300 14.03 -19.89 15.30
CA SER A 300 14.63 -21.01 16.04
C SER A 300 14.84 -20.64 17.50
N LEU A 301 15.23 -19.38 17.74
CA LEU A 301 15.40 -18.79 19.06
C LEU A 301 15.01 -17.30 18.98
N THR A 302 14.30 -16.79 19.99
CA THR A 302 13.94 -15.38 20.05
C THR A 302 13.73 -14.91 21.49
N ARG A 303 13.91 -13.61 21.75
CA ARG A 303 13.51 -13.00 23.02
C ARG A 303 12.01 -12.73 23.00
N MET A 304 11.33 -13.05 24.09
CA MET A 304 9.95 -12.64 24.35
C MET A 304 9.91 -11.71 25.56
N ASP A 305 9.62 -10.44 25.28
CA ASP A 305 9.56 -9.36 26.26
C ASP A 305 8.12 -8.86 26.34
N GLY A 306 7.49 -9.05 27.50
CA GLY A 306 6.12 -8.61 27.80
C GLY A 306 5.92 -7.10 27.66
N GLY A 307 6.96 -6.30 27.85
CA GLY A 307 6.92 -4.86 27.66
C GLY A 307 6.61 -4.44 26.23
N THR A 308 7.00 -5.25 25.24
CA THR A 308 6.77 -4.96 23.81
C THR A 308 5.36 -5.29 23.33
N VAL A 309 4.59 -6.01 24.12
CA VAL A 309 3.24 -6.52 23.76
C VAL A 309 2.17 -6.15 24.80
N GLY A 310 2.45 -5.17 25.64
CA GLY A 310 1.47 -4.60 26.58
C GLY A 310 1.35 -5.29 27.93
N PHE A 311 2.23 -6.24 28.24
CA PHE A 311 2.26 -6.93 29.55
C PHE A 311 3.19 -6.27 30.60
N GLY A 312 3.69 -5.05 30.31
CA GLY A 312 4.37 -4.21 31.32
C GLY A 312 5.58 -4.87 31.99
N GLY A 313 6.34 -5.70 31.27
CA GLY A 313 7.53 -6.37 31.84
C GLY A 313 7.24 -7.55 32.76
N LYS A 314 6.01 -8.10 32.75
CA LYS A 314 5.66 -9.31 33.54
C LYS A 314 6.52 -10.53 33.22
N TYR A 315 7.10 -10.56 32.03
CA TYR A 315 8.07 -11.58 31.63
C TYR A 315 9.10 -10.98 30.67
N ASP A 316 10.31 -11.52 30.73
CA ASP A 316 11.40 -11.25 29.80
C ASP A 316 12.25 -12.51 29.67
N ILE A 317 12.04 -13.26 28.58
CA ILE A 317 12.70 -14.53 28.35
C ILE A 317 13.58 -14.38 27.10
N PRO A 318 14.92 -14.35 27.25
CA PRO A 318 15.83 -13.98 26.17
C PRO A 318 15.97 -15.05 25.08
N ASP A 319 15.67 -16.31 25.39
CA ASP A 319 16.05 -17.48 24.60
C ASP A 319 14.90 -18.47 24.41
N VAL A 320 13.71 -17.96 24.05
CA VAL A 320 12.54 -18.82 23.75
C VAL A 320 12.77 -19.60 22.46
N PRO A 321 12.80 -20.94 22.51
CA PRO A 321 13.06 -21.76 21.33
C PRO A 321 11.81 -22.01 20.51
N HIS A 322 12.00 -22.32 19.23
CA HIS A 322 10.98 -22.77 18.28
C HIS A 322 9.73 -21.86 18.23
N ALA A 323 9.93 -20.55 18.24
CA ALA A 323 8.87 -19.57 18.32
C ALA A 323 8.25 -19.29 16.94
N MET A 324 6.92 -19.37 16.86
CA MET A 324 6.12 -19.11 15.68
C MET A 324 5.05 -18.05 16.02
N ARG A 325 5.18 -16.87 15.44
CA ARG A 325 4.27 -15.76 15.70
C ARG A 325 2.93 -15.99 15.00
N LEU A 326 1.83 -15.80 15.73
CA LEU A 326 0.46 -15.94 15.23
C LEU A 326 -0.26 -14.57 15.10
N THR A 327 0.04 -13.65 15.99
CA THR A 327 -0.61 -12.32 16.01
C THR A 327 0.40 -11.19 16.12
N ARG A 328 -0.01 -10.00 15.73
CA ARG A 328 0.80 -8.79 15.93
C ARG A 328 0.86 -8.37 17.40
N SER A 329 -0.19 -8.68 18.16
CA SER A 329 -0.26 -8.41 19.60
C SER A 329 0.57 -9.35 20.46
N GLY A 330 1.32 -10.30 19.85
CA GLY A 330 2.31 -11.08 20.60
C GLY A 330 1.88 -12.50 20.99
N THR A 331 0.82 -13.05 20.39
CA THR A 331 0.52 -14.49 20.57
C THR A 331 1.47 -15.33 19.73
N PHE A 332 2.13 -16.29 20.35
CA PHE A 332 3.03 -17.26 19.71
C PHE A 332 2.62 -18.70 20.02
N LEU A 333 3.02 -19.60 19.14
CA LEU A 333 3.33 -21.00 19.46
C LEU A 333 4.84 -21.07 19.71
N HIS A 334 5.29 -21.69 20.82
CA HIS A 334 6.72 -21.72 21.12
C HIS A 334 7.11 -22.92 22.00
N GLY A 335 8.39 -23.23 22.02
CA GLY A 335 8.98 -24.16 22.99
C GLY A 335 8.99 -23.55 24.37
N ASN A 336 8.55 -24.31 25.35
CA ASN A 336 8.52 -23.90 26.75
C ASN A 336 9.35 -24.90 27.57
N TYR A 337 10.58 -24.51 27.92
CA TYR A 337 11.54 -25.34 28.68
C TYR A 337 11.48 -25.08 30.18
N TRP A 338 10.80 -24.01 30.61
CA TRP A 338 10.74 -23.59 32.02
C TRP A 338 9.53 -24.11 32.77
N ALA A 339 8.50 -24.59 32.07
CA ALA A 339 7.34 -25.16 32.70
C ALA A 339 7.60 -26.62 33.14
N ARG A 340 6.95 -27.02 34.23
CA ARG A 340 6.99 -28.42 34.68
C ARG A 340 6.28 -29.31 33.68
N PRO A 341 6.69 -30.59 33.54
CA PRO A 341 6.08 -31.53 32.60
C PRO A 341 4.57 -31.68 32.72
N GLU A 342 4.03 -31.63 33.93
CA GLU A 342 2.61 -31.82 34.26
C GLU A 342 1.72 -30.65 33.75
N VAL A 343 2.31 -29.51 33.41
CA VAL A 343 1.60 -28.36 32.83
C VAL A 343 1.08 -28.70 31.45
N PHE A 344 1.87 -29.45 30.67
CA PHE A 344 1.50 -29.80 29.29
C PHE A 344 0.42 -30.90 29.29
N GLY A 345 -0.76 -30.56 28.75
CA GLY A 345 -1.94 -31.43 28.76
C GLY A 345 -2.79 -31.35 30.03
N GLY A 346 -2.40 -30.49 31.02
CA GLY A 346 -3.11 -30.39 32.29
C GLY A 346 -3.55 -28.98 32.68
N LEU A 347 -2.72 -27.96 32.39
CA LEU A 347 -2.95 -26.59 32.87
C LEU A 347 -2.63 -25.54 31.82
N ASN A 348 -3.37 -24.43 31.86
CA ASN A 348 -3.08 -23.22 31.08
C ASN A 348 -2.39 -22.19 31.99
N THR A 349 -1.16 -21.82 31.67
CA THR A 349 -0.29 -21.02 32.55
C THR A 349 0.41 -19.85 31.85
N SER A 350 0.14 -19.61 30.56
CA SER A 350 0.83 -18.54 29.82
C SER A 350 0.08 -17.22 29.82
N HIS A 351 0.73 -16.18 29.32
CA HIS A 351 0.12 -14.86 29.08
C HIS A 351 -0.53 -14.77 27.70
N GLY A 352 -1.13 -15.85 27.20
CA GLY A 352 -1.86 -15.90 25.92
C GLY A 352 -1.14 -16.64 24.80
N CYS A 353 0.12 -17.00 24.94
CA CYS A 353 0.83 -17.89 24.01
C CYS A 353 0.43 -19.35 24.18
N VAL A 354 0.79 -20.19 23.21
CA VAL A 354 0.65 -21.64 23.31
C VAL A 354 2.03 -22.28 23.43
N GLY A 355 2.29 -22.90 24.57
CA GLY A 355 3.55 -23.56 24.89
C GLY A 355 3.51 -25.05 24.57
N LEU A 356 4.55 -25.54 23.91
CA LEU A 356 4.85 -26.95 23.71
C LEU A 356 6.08 -27.33 24.53
N LYS A 357 6.14 -28.55 25.07
CA LYS A 357 7.29 -29.00 25.84
C LYS A 357 8.57 -28.93 24.99
N ASP A 358 9.61 -28.33 25.58
CA ASP A 358 10.93 -28.18 24.96
C ASP A 358 12.05 -28.28 26.01
N ILE A 359 13.29 -28.15 25.55
CA ILE A 359 14.47 -27.96 26.39
C ILE A 359 15.10 -26.60 26.12
N LYS A 360 15.90 -26.10 27.01
CA LYS A 360 16.61 -24.82 26.84
C LYS A 360 17.50 -24.91 25.58
N GLY A 361 17.43 -23.86 24.75
CA GLY A 361 18.11 -23.84 23.45
C GLY A 361 17.40 -24.57 22.31
N GLY A 362 16.33 -25.30 22.62
CA GLY A 362 15.52 -26.05 21.63
C GLY A 362 16.06 -27.43 21.31
N GLY A 363 15.22 -28.45 21.40
CA GLY A 363 15.55 -29.83 21.05
C GLY A 363 14.85 -30.31 19.77
N PRO A 364 15.53 -30.92 18.80
CA PRO A 364 14.92 -31.32 17.52
C PRO A 364 13.85 -32.43 17.70
N HIS A 365 13.94 -33.23 18.75
CA HIS A 365 13.04 -34.36 19.03
C HIS A 365 11.99 -34.06 20.12
N THR A 366 11.95 -32.82 20.62
CA THR A 366 10.90 -32.38 21.54
C THR A 366 9.58 -32.13 20.78
N PRO A 367 8.40 -32.11 21.45
CA PRO A 367 7.15 -31.72 20.81
C PRO A 367 7.22 -30.38 20.09
N ALA A 368 7.88 -29.38 20.69
CA ALA A 368 8.07 -28.04 20.05
C ALA A 368 8.98 -28.12 18.84
N GLY A 369 10.14 -28.80 18.95
CA GLY A 369 11.08 -28.94 17.85
C GLY A 369 10.50 -29.73 16.67
N TRP A 370 9.79 -30.82 16.95
CA TRP A 370 9.08 -31.57 15.92
C TRP A 370 8.05 -30.69 15.21
N PHE A 371 7.19 -29.98 15.96
CA PHE A 371 6.16 -29.11 15.37
C PHE A 371 6.78 -27.96 14.57
N PHE A 372 7.83 -27.35 15.08
CA PHE A 372 8.56 -26.29 14.39
C PHE A 372 9.13 -26.79 13.06
N ALA A 373 9.80 -27.93 13.04
CA ALA A 373 10.37 -28.52 11.82
C ALA A 373 9.30 -28.86 10.77
N GLN A 374 8.10 -29.22 11.21
CA GLN A 374 6.97 -29.58 10.33
C GLN A 374 6.15 -28.38 9.85
N SER A 375 6.34 -27.18 10.43
CA SER A 375 5.53 -26.00 10.16
C SER A 375 6.23 -25.02 9.23
N ILE A 376 5.45 -24.26 8.46
CA ILE A 376 5.95 -23.18 7.59
C ILE A 376 5.09 -21.92 7.76
N VAL A 377 5.62 -20.77 7.34
CA VAL A 377 4.83 -19.53 7.25
C VAL A 377 3.63 -19.76 6.34
N GLY A 378 2.45 -19.34 6.79
CA GLY A 378 1.21 -19.59 6.07
C GLY A 378 0.43 -20.83 6.52
N ASP A 379 0.97 -21.66 7.40
CA ASP A 379 0.18 -22.74 8.04
C ASP A 379 -0.88 -22.16 8.97
N THR A 380 -2.03 -22.83 9.02
CA THR A 380 -3.19 -22.38 9.81
C THR A 380 -3.15 -22.99 11.22
N VAL A 381 -3.42 -22.17 12.22
CA VAL A 381 -3.64 -22.56 13.61
C VAL A 381 -5.04 -22.13 14.02
N VAL A 382 -5.83 -23.04 14.54
CA VAL A 382 -7.21 -22.80 15.02
C VAL A 382 -7.26 -23.04 16.51
N VAL A 383 -7.57 -22.01 17.27
CA VAL A 383 -7.79 -22.14 18.73
C VAL A 383 -9.27 -22.21 19.02
N LEU A 384 -9.66 -23.16 19.84
CA LEU A 384 -11.04 -23.45 20.25
C LEU A 384 -11.11 -23.56 21.78
N ASN A 385 -12.31 -23.36 22.32
CA ASN A 385 -12.63 -23.57 23.73
C ASN A 385 -11.74 -22.78 24.71
N SER A 386 -11.20 -21.63 24.28
CA SER A 386 -10.60 -20.62 25.15
C SER A 386 -11.69 -19.68 25.65
N PRO A 387 -11.62 -19.14 26.87
CA PRO A 387 -12.57 -18.13 27.35
C PRO A 387 -12.40 -16.75 26.69
N GLU A 388 -11.39 -16.54 25.86
CA GLU A 388 -11.12 -15.27 25.17
C GLU A 388 -12.02 -15.10 23.93
N ARG A 389 -12.16 -13.84 23.50
CA ARG A 389 -12.83 -13.48 22.24
C ARG A 389 -12.11 -14.03 20.99
N LEU A 390 -12.81 -13.96 19.89
CA LEU A 390 -12.24 -14.24 18.58
C LEU A 390 -11.13 -13.26 18.24
N VAL A 391 -10.02 -13.75 17.71
CA VAL A 391 -8.91 -12.90 17.23
C VAL A 391 -9.42 -11.91 16.18
N ALA A 392 -9.05 -10.64 16.33
CA ALA A 392 -9.45 -9.61 15.39
C ALA A 392 -8.86 -9.87 13.99
N PRO A 393 -9.59 -9.58 12.91
CA PRO A 393 -9.16 -9.86 11.55
C PRO A 393 -7.83 -9.18 11.15
N ASP A 394 -7.55 -8.02 11.72
CA ASP A 394 -6.33 -7.25 11.48
C ASP A 394 -5.17 -7.62 12.42
N ASN A 395 -5.43 -8.45 13.44
CA ASN A 395 -4.41 -8.92 14.36
C ASN A 395 -3.66 -10.13 13.79
N GLY A 396 -2.57 -9.89 13.10
CA GLY A 396 -1.87 -10.87 12.28
C GLY A 396 -2.55 -11.08 10.92
N LEU A 397 -2.69 -12.31 10.47
CA LEU A 397 -3.46 -12.71 9.29
C LEU A 397 -4.81 -13.32 9.71
N GLY A 398 -5.50 -12.66 10.64
CA GLY A 398 -6.79 -13.07 11.18
C GLY A 398 -7.98 -12.93 10.23
N GLY A 399 -7.77 -12.44 9.02
CA GLY A 399 -8.80 -12.21 8.01
C GLY A 399 -9.65 -13.44 7.64
N TRP A 400 -9.17 -14.65 7.96
CA TRP A 400 -9.95 -15.89 7.81
C TRP A 400 -11.15 -16.00 8.76
N ASN A 401 -11.22 -15.15 9.78
CA ASN A 401 -12.36 -15.07 10.69
C ASN A 401 -13.48 -14.16 10.17
N MET A 402 -13.26 -13.48 9.04
CA MET A 402 -14.29 -12.67 8.39
C MET A 402 -15.07 -13.47 7.35
N PRO A 403 -16.42 -13.37 7.31
CA PRO A 403 -17.23 -13.86 6.20
C PRO A 403 -16.75 -13.28 4.86
N TRP A 404 -16.85 -14.06 3.78
CA TRP A 404 -16.33 -13.64 2.46
C TRP A 404 -16.96 -12.35 1.94
N ALA A 405 -18.26 -12.15 2.15
CA ALA A 405 -18.95 -10.92 1.76
C ALA A 405 -18.36 -9.69 2.48
N GLN A 406 -18.13 -9.81 3.79
CA GLN A 406 -17.51 -8.75 4.59
C GLN A 406 -16.05 -8.52 4.17
N TRP A 407 -15.31 -9.57 3.83
CA TRP A 407 -13.95 -9.42 3.28
C TRP A 407 -13.96 -8.61 1.99
N ARG A 408 -14.83 -8.94 1.05
CA ARG A 408 -14.92 -8.23 -0.23
C ARG A 408 -15.30 -6.75 -0.07
N SER A 409 -16.19 -6.43 0.86
CA SER A 409 -16.62 -5.05 1.11
C SER A 409 -15.50 -4.12 1.59
N GLY A 410 -14.35 -4.66 2.00
CA GLY A 410 -13.17 -3.88 2.36
C GLY A 410 -12.27 -3.50 1.18
N SER A 411 -12.58 -3.92 -0.05
CA SER A 411 -11.91 -3.47 -1.26
C SER A 411 -12.27 -2.01 -1.58
N ALA A 412 -11.37 -1.28 -2.20
CA ALA A 412 -11.61 0.07 -2.71
C ALA A 412 -12.04 0.10 -4.18
N LEU A 413 -12.28 -1.07 -4.78
CA LEU A 413 -12.62 -1.24 -6.21
C LEU A 413 -14.06 -1.76 -6.41
N HIS A 414 -15.01 -1.25 -5.63
CA HIS A 414 -16.45 -1.56 -5.81
C HIS A 414 -17.05 -0.77 -6.94
#